data_263158649687b56a587fd245f9857e43
#
_entry.id   263158649687b56a587fd245f9857e43
#
_cell.length_a   1.000
_cell.length_b   1.000
_cell.length_c   1.000
_cell.angle_alpha   90.00
_cell.angle_beta   90.00
_cell.angle_gamma   90.00
#
_symmetry.space_group_name_H-M   'P 1'
#
loop_
_entity.id
_entity.type
_entity.pdbx_description
1 polymer ?
#
loop_
_entity_poly.entity_id
_entity_poly.type
_entity_poly.pdbx_seq_one_letter_code
_entity_poly.pdbx_strand_id
1 'polypeptide(L)'
;MNVAKPYLVKTVAALALILSFNMSAQAQDVKIGVVNIPALMDQAPQARVAMAALDEEFKPRQREIIAKQTELQELTEKVQRDLAVMGEAERTNAEKDLRALQREVTRLQTEFREDLNLRRNDELGKLQRSLLKEVQDYAQASGYDLVVGDGVLFASTAVNITENVLRAMEANFQAAGN
;
A
#
# COMPACT_ATOMS: atom_id res chain seq x y z
N MET A 1 19.73 9.65 87.04
CA MET A 1 20.88 9.33 86.22
C MET A 1 20.38 8.70 84.92
N ASN A 2 20.35 9.47 83.84
CA ASN A 2 19.79 9.10 82.54
C ASN A 2 20.85 9.13 81.46
N VAL A 3 21.43 7.99 81.13
CA VAL A 3 22.49 7.88 80.09
C VAL A 3 21.98 7.16 78.81
N ALA A 4 20.70 6.83 78.71
CA ALA A 4 20.16 5.97 77.63
C ALA A 4 19.53 6.74 76.45
N LYS A 5 19.50 8.07 76.41
CA LYS A 5 18.77 8.85 75.37
C LYS A 5 19.48 9.13 74.03
N PRO A 6 20.84 9.18 73.90
CA PRO A 6 21.43 9.55 72.63
C PRO A 6 21.54 8.40 71.62
N TYR A 7 21.46 7.15 72.03
CA TYR A 7 21.59 6.00 71.10
C TYR A 7 20.28 5.68 70.38
N LEU A 8 19.12 5.91 71.01
CA LEU A 8 17.83 5.64 70.42
C LEU A 8 17.55 6.57 69.25
N VAL A 9 17.96 7.82 69.32
CA VAL A 9 17.76 8.81 68.24
C VAL A 9 18.65 8.51 67.04
N LYS A 10 19.88 8.02 67.28
CA LYS A 10 20.84 7.66 66.21
C LYS A 10 20.41 6.39 65.46
N THR A 11 19.80 5.41 66.10
CA THR A 11 19.34 4.19 65.52
C THR A 11 18.05 4.42 64.68
N VAL A 12 17.15 5.30 65.10
CA VAL A 12 15.95 5.68 64.35
C VAL A 12 16.31 6.48 63.10
N ALA A 13 17.30 7.38 63.18
CA ALA A 13 17.79 8.14 62.01
C ALA A 13 18.48 7.24 60.98
N ALA A 14 19.23 6.21 61.39
CA ALA A 14 19.87 5.25 60.49
C ALA A 14 18.82 4.34 59.79
N LEU A 15 17.75 3.95 60.48
CA LEU A 15 16.67 3.14 59.91
C LEU A 15 15.82 3.93 58.90
N ALA A 16 15.63 5.23 59.11
CA ALA A 16 14.91 6.11 58.19
C ALA A 16 15.70 6.36 56.88
N LEU A 17 17.03 6.35 56.90
CA LEU A 17 17.86 6.49 55.69
C LEU A 17 17.87 5.23 54.84
N ILE A 18 17.66 4.05 55.39
CA ILE A 18 17.61 2.78 54.65
C ILE A 18 16.25 2.59 53.94
N LEU A 19 15.16 3.16 54.48
CA LEU A 19 13.83 3.08 53.84
C LEU A 19 13.66 4.01 52.64
N SER A 20 14.50 5.02 52.45
CA SER A 20 14.38 5.98 51.36
C SER A 20 15.08 5.54 50.05
N PHE A 21 15.76 4.39 50.01
CA PHE A 21 16.51 3.93 48.83
C PHE A 21 15.79 2.89 47.97
N ASN A 22 14.50 2.63 48.25
CA ASN A 22 13.63 1.88 47.30
C ASN A 22 13.00 2.84 46.27
N MET A 23 13.79 3.66 45.62
CA MET A 23 13.39 4.19 44.31
C MET A 23 13.42 3.01 43.33
N SER A 24 12.27 2.32 43.20
CA SER A 24 12.04 1.40 42.13
C SER A 24 12.33 2.15 40.83
N ALA A 25 13.45 1.83 40.18
CA ALA A 25 13.64 2.18 38.79
C ALA A 25 12.49 1.52 38.04
N GLN A 26 11.43 2.27 37.78
CA GLN A 26 10.41 1.85 36.84
C GLN A 26 11.13 1.82 35.49
N ALA A 27 11.58 0.64 35.11
CA ALA A 27 11.91 0.40 33.72
C ALA A 27 10.62 0.72 32.93
N GLN A 28 10.61 1.82 32.19
CA GLN A 28 9.53 2.08 31.27
C GLN A 28 9.58 0.92 30.28
N ASP A 29 8.56 0.07 30.30
CA ASP A 29 8.39 -0.99 29.33
C ASP A 29 8.23 -0.33 27.96
N VAL A 30 9.28 -0.38 27.14
CA VAL A 30 9.28 0.15 25.79
C VAL A 30 8.29 -0.67 24.96
N LYS A 31 7.24 -0.03 24.47
CA LYS A 31 6.20 -0.67 23.68
C LYS A 31 6.62 -0.69 22.22
N ILE A 32 6.97 -1.88 21.73
CA ILE A 32 7.42 -2.10 20.36
C ILE A 32 6.32 -2.80 19.57
N GLY A 33 6.05 -2.30 18.36
CA GLY A 33 5.18 -2.93 17.38
C GLY A 33 5.95 -3.33 16.12
N VAL A 34 5.51 -4.41 15.48
CA VAL A 34 5.98 -4.82 14.15
C VAL A 34 4.80 -4.86 13.20
N VAL A 35 4.95 -4.24 12.04
CA VAL A 35 3.93 -4.17 11.01
C VAL A 35 4.44 -4.76 9.70
N ASN A 36 3.61 -5.57 9.03
CA ASN A 36 3.90 -6.10 7.70
C ASN A 36 3.37 -5.12 6.64
N ILE A 37 4.25 -4.25 6.12
CA ILE A 37 3.88 -3.25 5.11
C ILE A 37 3.30 -3.88 3.83
N PRO A 38 3.87 -4.95 3.23
CA PRO A 38 3.25 -5.66 2.12
C PRO A 38 1.81 -6.10 2.40
N ALA A 39 1.55 -6.69 3.58
CA ALA A 39 0.20 -7.10 3.95
C ALA A 39 -0.77 -5.92 4.07
N LEU A 40 -0.31 -4.76 4.58
CA LEU A 40 -1.11 -3.53 4.60
C LEU A 40 -1.40 -3.04 3.18
N MET A 41 -0.40 -3.05 2.29
CA MET A 41 -0.56 -2.65 0.89
C MET A 41 -1.61 -3.47 0.14
N ASP A 42 -1.69 -4.78 0.44
CA ASP A 42 -2.62 -5.69 -0.22
C ASP A 42 -4.05 -5.61 0.35
N GLN A 43 -4.18 -5.37 1.65
CA GLN A 43 -5.45 -5.55 2.38
C GLN A 43 -6.14 -4.24 2.76
N ALA A 44 -5.43 -3.11 2.73
CA ALA A 44 -6.01 -1.82 3.09
C ALA A 44 -7.22 -1.45 2.22
N PRO A 45 -8.28 -0.87 2.78
CA PRO A 45 -9.45 -0.43 2.02
C PRO A 45 -9.09 0.60 0.95
N GLN A 46 -8.14 1.49 1.23
CA GLN A 46 -7.61 2.47 0.29
C GLN A 46 -6.98 1.82 -0.95
N ALA A 47 -6.30 0.66 -0.79
CA ALA A 47 -5.72 -0.09 -1.89
C ALA A 47 -6.81 -0.61 -2.85
N ARG A 48 -7.88 -1.18 -2.29
CA ARG A 48 -9.01 -1.68 -3.08
C ARG A 48 -9.67 -0.56 -3.90
N VAL A 49 -9.88 0.60 -3.29
CA VAL A 49 -10.47 1.76 -3.98
C VAL A 49 -9.55 2.29 -5.06
N ALA A 50 -8.26 2.43 -4.80
CA ALA A 50 -7.29 2.90 -5.78
C ALA A 50 -7.22 1.96 -7.00
N MET A 51 -7.20 0.64 -6.78
CA MET A 51 -7.19 -0.34 -7.88
C MET A 51 -8.50 -0.34 -8.68
N ALA A 52 -9.66 -0.22 -8.02
CA ALA A 52 -10.95 -0.12 -8.70
C ALA A 52 -11.05 1.16 -9.54
N ALA A 53 -10.58 2.29 -9.02
CA ALA A 53 -10.55 3.55 -9.76
C ALA A 53 -9.65 3.46 -11.00
N LEU A 54 -8.48 2.81 -10.87
CA LEU A 54 -7.57 2.58 -11.98
C LEU A 54 -8.21 1.69 -13.06
N ASP A 55 -8.90 0.62 -12.67
CA ASP A 55 -9.62 -0.25 -13.60
C ASP A 55 -10.69 0.52 -14.38
N GLU A 56 -11.52 1.31 -13.71
CA GLU A 56 -12.55 2.14 -14.36
C GLU A 56 -11.95 3.22 -15.27
N GLU A 57 -10.81 3.84 -14.90
CA GLU A 57 -10.11 4.82 -15.73
C GLU A 57 -9.62 4.20 -17.06
N PHE A 58 -9.09 2.98 -17.01
CA PHE A 58 -8.47 2.32 -18.17
C PHE A 58 -9.41 1.44 -18.98
N LYS A 59 -10.56 1.07 -18.46
CA LYS A 59 -11.57 0.24 -19.12
C LYS A 59 -12.09 0.78 -20.49
N PRO A 60 -12.29 2.10 -20.68
CA PRO A 60 -12.65 2.63 -22.00
C PRO A 60 -11.56 2.39 -23.04
N ARG A 61 -10.30 2.65 -22.68
CA ARG A 61 -9.15 2.45 -23.57
C ARG A 61 -8.95 0.97 -23.95
N GLN A 62 -9.16 0.08 -22.98
CA GLN A 62 -9.11 -1.37 -23.25
C GLN A 62 -10.19 -1.78 -24.27
N ARG A 63 -11.41 -1.24 -24.14
CA ARG A 63 -12.49 -1.48 -25.11
C ARG A 63 -12.15 -0.95 -26.49
N GLU A 64 -11.53 0.23 -26.58
CA GLU A 64 -11.08 0.81 -27.86
C GLU A 64 -10.04 -0.10 -28.54
N ILE A 65 -9.05 -0.60 -27.80
CA ILE A 65 -8.05 -1.53 -28.33
C ILE A 65 -8.72 -2.81 -28.87
N ILE A 66 -9.65 -3.39 -28.12
CA ILE A 66 -10.38 -4.59 -28.55
C ILE A 66 -11.18 -4.30 -29.84
N ALA A 67 -11.87 -3.17 -29.90
CA ALA A 67 -12.61 -2.78 -31.09
C ALA A 67 -11.70 -2.63 -32.33
N LYS A 68 -10.53 -1.99 -32.15
CA LYS A 68 -9.54 -1.83 -33.23
C LYS A 68 -8.89 -3.16 -33.66
N GLN A 69 -8.69 -4.08 -32.73
CA GLN A 69 -8.23 -5.44 -33.04
C GLN A 69 -9.28 -6.22 -33.87
N THR A 70 -10.55 -6.10 -33.50
CA THR A 70 -11.66 -6.72 -34.22
C THR A 70 -11.75 -6.13 -35.63
N GLU A 71 -11.68 -4.80 -35.78
CA GLU A 71 -11.66 -4.11 -37.08
C GLU A 71 -10.49 -4.59 -37.95
N LEU A 72 -9.31 -4.75 -37.40
CA LEU A 72 -8.14 -5.27 -38.12
C LEU A 72 -8.36 -6.71 -38.59
N GLN A 73 -8.93 -7.55 -37.73
CA GLN A 73 -9.24 -8.93 -38.07
C GLN A 73 -10.28 -8.99 -39.23
N GLU A 74 -11.38 -8.26 -39.10
CA GLU A 74 -12.45 -8.21 -40.15
C GLU A 74 -11.89 -7.71 -41.48
N LEU A 75 -11.07 -6.65 -41.46
CA LEU A 75 -10.42 -6.11 -42.66
C LEU A 75 -9.47 -7.14 -43.26
N THR A 76 -8.71 -7.85 -42.46
CA THR A 76 -7.79 -8.90 -42.93
C THR A 76 -8.56 -10.03 -43.62
N GLU A 77 -9.61 -10.51 -42.96
CA GLU A 77 -10.46 -11.57 -43.54
C GLU A 77 -11.16 -11.15 -44.83
N LYS A 78 -11.63 -9.90 -44.88
CA LYS A 78 -12.26 -9.33 -46.07
C LYS A 78 -11.24 -9.29 -47.24
N VAL A 79 -10.06 -8.74 -47.02
CA VAL A 79 -9.01 -8.65 -48.03
C VAL A 79 -8.60 -10.04 -48.52
N GLN A 80 -8.48 -11.02 -47.63
CA GLN A 80 -8.13 -12.40 -48.00
C GLN A 80 -9.23 -13.05 -48.88
N ARG A 81 -10.51 -12.85 -48.56
CA ARG A 81 -11.61 -13.40 -49.37
C ARG A 81 -11.69 -12.79 -50.77
N ASP A 82 -11.47 -11.47 -50.85
CA ASP A 82 -11.68 -10.70 -52.07
C ASP A 82 -10.42 -10.61 -52.95
N LEU A 83 -9.26 -11.09 -52.46
CA LEU A 83 -7.96 -10.95 -53.10
C LEU A 83 -7.92 -11.41 -54.55
N ALA A 84 -8.65 -12.48 -54.91
CA ALA A 84 -8.66 -13.05 -56.25
C ALA A 84 -9.42 -12.19 -57.30
N VAL A 85 -10.34 -11.35 -56.82
CA VAL A 85 -11.20 -10.51 -57.67
C VAL A 85 -10.83 -9.02 -57.62
N MET A 86 -9.96 -8.61 -56.70
CA MET A 86 -9.47 -7.25 -56.56
C MET A 86 -8.57 -6.84 -57.72
N GLY A 87 -8.77 -5.62 -58.22
CA GLY A 87 -7.83 -4.95 -59.11
C GLY A 87 -6.56 -4.51 -58.40
N GLU A 88 -5.48 -4.22 -59.14
CA GLU A 88 -4.17 -3.85 -58.56
C GLU A 88 -4.25 -2.62 -57.64
N ALA A 89 -5.01 -1.58 -58.05
CA ALA A 89 -5.20 -0.38 -57.25
C ALA A 89 -5.96 -0.67 -55.95
N GLU A 90 -6.95 -1.54 -55.95
CA GLU A 90 -7.71 -1.96 -54.78
C GLU A 90 -6.80 -2.75 -53.80
N ARG A 91 -6.00 -3.68 -54.30
CA ARG A 91 -5.02 -4.43 -53.47
C ARG A 91 -4.05 -3.49 -52.77
N THR A 92 -3.50 -2.54 -53.52
CA THR A 92 -2.53 -1.55 -52.97
C THR A 92 -3.20 -0.71 -51.86
N ASN A 93 -4.44 -0.28 -52.04
CA ASN A 93 -5.18 0.46 -51.01
C ASN A 93 -5.48 -0.41 -49.80
N ALA A 94 -5.99 -1.62 -49.99
CA ALA A 94 -6.27 -2.55 -48.90
C ALA A 94 -5.03 -2.89 -48.08
N GLU A 95 -3.88 -3.11 -48.69
CA GLU A 95 -2.62 -3.31 -47.99
C GLU A 95 -2.18 -2.07 -47.20
N LYS A 96 -2.40 -0.86 -47.76
CA LYS A 96 -2.10 0.39 -47.05
C LYS A 96 -2.98 0.55 -45.83
N ASP A 97 -4.27 0.25 -45.93
CA ASP A 97 -5.24 0.33 -44.84
C ASP A 97 -4.93 -0.69 -43.75
N LEU A 98 -4.63 -1.95 -44.12
CA LEU A 98 -4.18 -2.97 -43.17
C LEU A 98 -2.95 -2.53 -42.40
N ARG A 99 -1.92 -2.02 -43.08
CA ARG A 99 -0.69 -1.52 -42.42
C ARG A 99 -0.98 -0.32 -41.54
N ALA A 100 -1.90 0.58 -41.94
CA ALA A 100 -2.29 1.73 -41.12
C ALA A 100 -2.99 1.27 -39.83
N LEU A 101 -3.97 0.39 -39.95
CA LEU A 101 -4.72 -0.12 -38.80
C LEU A 101 -3.84 -0.96 -37.85
N GLN A 102 -2.93 -1.77 -38.40
CA GLN A 102 -1.96 -2.51 -37.57
C GLN A 102 -1.04 -1.60 -36.77
N ARG A 103 -0.54 -0.50 -37.38
CA ARG A 103 0.24 0.50 -36.63
C ARG A 103 -0.59 1.17 -35.56
N GLU A 104 -1.85 1.47 -35.84
CA GLU A 104 -2.77 2.08 -34.90
C GLU A 104 -3.01 1.17 -33.67
N VAL A 105 -3.32 -0.11 -33.89
CA VAL A 105 -3.48 -1.11 -32.81
C VAL A 105 -2.20 -1.20 -31.97
N THR A 106 -1.02 -1.27 -32.60
CA THR A 106 0.25 -1.35 -31.90
C THR A 106 0.51 -0.10 -31.06
N ARG A 107 0.23 1.09 -31.60
CA ARG A 107 0.36 2.36 -30.90
C ARG A 107 -0.54 2.41 -29.67
N LEU A 108 -1.84 2.12 -29.83
CA LEU A 108 -2.82 2.10 -28.72
C LEU A 108 -2.43 1.12 -27.61
N GLN A 109 -1.94 -0.06 -27.97
CA GLN A 109 -1.47 -1.05 -26.99
C GLN A 109 -0.23 -0.59 -26.24
N THR A 110 0.68 0.10 -26.90
CA THR A 110 1.91 0.61 -26.29
C THR A 110 1.57 1.74 -25.32
N GLU A 111 0.81 2.73 -25.79
CA GLU A 111 0.35 3.86 -24.97
C GLU A 111 -0.46 3.38 -23.74
N PHE A 112 -1.36 2.42 -23.94
CA PHE A 112 -2.12 1.82 -22.83
C PHE A 112 -1.23 1.21 -21.77
N ARG A 113 -0.23 0.41 -22.17
CA ARG A 113 0.69 -0.23 -21.20
C ARG A 113 1.57 0.77 -20.47
N GLU A 114 2.08 1.77 -21.18
CA GLU A 114 2.94 2.80 -20.62
C GLU A 114 2.17 3.66 -19.62
N ASP A 115 0.99 4.16 -20.01
CA ASP A 115 0.14 4.98 -19.17
C ASP A 115 -0.38 4.20 -17.95
N LEU A 116 -0.81 2.94 -18.13
CA LEU A 116 -1.25 2.09 -17.02
C LEU A 116 -0.13 1.86 -16.00
N ASN A 117 1.09 1.58 -16.47
CA ASN A 117 2.25 1.39 -15.58
C ASN A 117 2.59 2.68 -14.83
N LEU A 118 2.58 3.82 -15.51
CA LEU A 118 2.82 5.12 -14.89
C LEU A 118 1.78 5.42 -13.82
N ARG A 119 0.51 5.28 -14.15
CA ARG A 119 -0.60 5.53 -13.20
C ARG A 119 -0.58 4.57 -12.02
N ARG A 120 -0.28 3.30 -12.27
CA ARG A 120 -0.15 2.29 -11.22
C ARG A 120 0.97 2.65 -10.23
N ASN A 121 2.13 3.05 -10.74
CA ASN A 121 3.25 3.46 -9.90
C ASN A 121 2.92 4.71 -9.07
N ASP A 122 2.23 5.68 -9.66
CA ASP A 122 1.76 6.88 -8.95
C ASP A 122 0.79 6.51 -7.82
N GLU A 123 -0.18 5.65 -8.08
CA GLU A 123 -1.16 5.23 -7.08
C GLU A 123 -0.50 4.39 -5.96
N LEU A 124 0.43 3.49 -6.30
CA LEU A 124 1.20 2.74 -5.30
C LEU A 124 2.04 3.68 -4.41
N GLY A 125 2.66 4.72 -5.00
CA GLY A 125 3.40 5.71 -4.23
C GLY A 125 2.51 6.57 -3.31
N LYS A 126 1.31 6.93 -3.73
CA LYS A 126 0.33 7.63 -2.89
C LYS A 126 -0.16 6.72 -1.75
N LEU A 127 -0.51 5.48 -2.10
CA LEU A 127 -0.96 4.47 -1.14
C LEU A 127 0.09 4.25 -0.06
N GLN A 128 1.35 4.02 -0.43
CA GLN A 128 2.44 3.81 0.53
C GLN A 128 2.57 4.98 1.51
N ARG A 129 2.51 6.23 1.02
CA ARG A 129 2.57 7.41 1.90
C ARG A 129 1.37 7.47 2.85
N SER A 130 0.17 7.18 2.35
CA SER A 130 -1.05 7.15 3.16
C SER A 130 -0.97 6.07 4.24
N LEU A 131 -0.51 4.86 3.89
CA LEU A 131 -0.36 3.76 4.84
C LEU A 131 0.66 4.07 5.94
N LEU A 132 1.80 4.66 5.57
CA LEU A 132 2.80 5.07 6.58
C LEU A 132 2.24 6.09 7.56
N LYS A 133 1.44 7.03 7.07
CA LYS A 133 0.76 7.99 7.95
C LYS A 133 -0.21 7.30 8.90
N GLU A 134 -1.06 6.41 8.42
CA GLU A 134 -2.01 5.64 9.23
C GLU A 134 -1.30 4.80 10.30
N VAL A 135 -0.18 4.15 9.94
CA VAL A 135 0.66 3.42 10.92
C VAL A 135 1.19 4.34 11.99
N GLN A 136 1.67 5.54 11.62
CA GLN A 136 2.18 6.53 12.57
C GLN A 136 1.08 7.04 13.50
N ASP A 137 -0.08 7.41 12.94
CA ASP A 137 -1.23 7.88 13.70
C ASP A 137 -1.72 6.81 14.69
N TYR A 138 -1.81 5.55 14.24
CA TYR A 138 -2.15 4.41 15.09
C TYR A 138 -1.13 4.19 16.21
N ALA A 139 0.17 4.25 15.88
CA ALA A 139 1.24 4.06 16.85
C ALA A 139 1.19 5.11 17.96
N GLN A 140 1.03 6.39 17.60
CA GLN A 140 0.90 7.49 18.55
C GLN A 140 -0.34 7.33 19.43
N ALA A 141 -1.50 7.08 18.83
CA ALA A 141 -2.76 6.92 19.56
C ALA A 141 -2.74 5.71 20.52
N SER A 142 -1.97 4.67 20.17
CA SER A 142 -1.86 3.44 20.96
C SER A 142 -0.66 3.42 21.91
N GLY A 143 0.15 4.51 21.95
CA GLY A 143 1.29 4.64 22.86
C GLY A 143 2.44 3.68 22.55
N TYR A 144 2.74 3.44 21.27
CA TYR A 144 3.95 2.72 20.86
C TYR A 144 5.15 3.67 20.85
N ASP A 145 6.27 3.21 21.39
CA ASP A 145 7.56 3.94 21.39
C ASP A 145 8.32 3.69 20.10
N LEU A 146 8.13 2.51 19.49
CA LEU A 146 8.77 2.13 18.22
C LEU A 146 7.85 1.21 17.41
N VAL A 147 7.71 1.49 16.13
CA VAL A 147 7.09 0.58 15.15
C VAL A 147 8.09 0.30 14.04
N VAL A 148 8.33 -0.99 13.77
CA VAL A 148 9.25 -1.47 12.73
C VAL A 148 8.44 -2.13 11.61
N GLY A 149 8.70 -1.75 10.36
CA GLY A 149 8.05 -2.30 9.18
C GLY A 149 8.94 -3.28 8.43
N ASP A 150 9.84 -2.74 7.62
CA ASP A 150 10.68 -3.53 6.73
C ASP A 150 11.93 -4.09 7.43
N GLY A 151 12.48 -5.20 6.88
CA GLY A 151 13.74 -5.78 7.35
C GLY A 151 13.61 -6.66 8.61
N VAL A 152 12.41 -6.92 9.09
CA VAL A 152 12.17 -7.81 10.23
C VAL A 152 12.19 -9.27 9.77
N LEU A 153 13.18 -10.04 10.26
CA LEU A 153 13.29 -11.46 9.94
C LEU A 153 12.35 -12.34 10.76
N PHE A 154 12.03 -11.91 11.98
CA PHE A 154 11.14 -12.63 12.89
C PHE A 154 10.47 -11.66 13.86
N ALA A 155 9.19 -11.84 14.08
CA ALA A 155 8.42 -11.18 15.13
C ALA A 155 7.43 -12.18 15.73
N SER A 156 7.34 -12.21 17.06
CA SER A 156 6.28 -12.98 17.71
C SER A 156 4.91 -12.34 17.47
N THR A 157 3.85 -13.13 17.63
CA THR A 157 2.47 -12.62 17.53
C THR A 157 2.17 -11.51 18.53
N ALA A 158 2.86 -11.50 19.68
CA ALA A 158 2.67 -10.50 20.73
C ALA A 158 3.05 -9.07 20.29
N VAL A 159 4.04 -8.93 19.41
CA VAL A 159 4.48 -7.63 18.89
C VAL A 159 3.96 -7.32 17.49
N ASN A 160 3.32 -8.27 16.81
CA ASN A 160 2.74 -8.04 15.49
C ASN A 160 1.42 -7.26 15.61
N ILE A 161 1.42 -6.04 15.09
CA ILE A 161 0.27 -5.13 15.16
C ILE A 161 -0.43 -4.94 13.80
N THR A 162 -0.05 -5.70 12.77
CA THR A 162 -0.58 -5.54 11.39
C THR A 162 -2.10 -5.56 11.33
N GLU A 163 -2.73 -6.56 11.97
CA GLU A 163 -4.20 -6.67 11.99
C GLU A 163 -4.88 -5.55 12.77
N ASN A 164 -4.23 -5.05 13.82
CA ASN A 164 -4.76 -3.94 14.61
C ASN A 164 -4.74 -2.65 13.80
N VAL A 165 -3.65 -2.41 13.07
CA VAL A 165 -3.54 -1.28 12.13
C VAL A 165 -4.59 -1.40 11.03
N LEU A 166 -4.75 -2.58 10.40
CA LEU A 166 -5.77 -2.80 9.37
C LEU A 166 -7.18 -2.50 9.86
N ARG A 167 -7.53 -2.93 11.09
CA ARG A 167 -8.84 -2.61 11.69
C ARG A 167 -9.03 -1.11 11.92
N ALA A 168 -7.98 -0.42 12.37
CA ALA A 168 -8.04 1.03 12.55
C ALA A 168 -8.21 1.76 11.20
N MET A 169 -7.50 1.32 10.16
CA MET A 169 -7.64 1.86 8.80
C MET A 169 -9.05 1.64 8.24
N GLU A 170 -9.63 0.46 8.44
CA GLU A 170 -11.00 0.17 8.01
C GLU A 170 -12.02 1.08 8.73
N ALA A 171 -11.87 1.28 10.05
CA ALA A 171 -12.74 2.16 10.82
C ALA A 171 -12.61 3.62 10.36
N ASN A 172 -11.38 4.11 10.14
CA ASN A 172 -11.13 5.46 9.65
C ASN A 172 -11.70 5.67 8.25
N PHE A 173 -11.54 4.68 7.38
CA PHE A 173 -12.07 4.71 6.01
C PHE A 173 -13.59 4.79 5.98
N GLN A 174 -14.28 3.99 6.81
CA GLN A 174 -15.73 4.05 6.94
C GLN A 174 -16.22 5.39 7.52
N ALA A 175 -15.49 5.94 8.49
CA ALA A 175 -15.83 7.24 9.08
C ALA A 175 -15.65 8.41 8.08
N ALA A 176 -14.69 8.32 7.17
CA ALA A 176 -14.44 9.33 6.14
C ALA A 176 -15.40 9.23 4.94
N GLY A 177 -16.01 8.07 4.71
CA GLY A 177 -16.96 7.82 3.61
C GLY A 177 -18.43 8.16 3.93
N ASN A 178 -18.72 8.53 5.19
CA ASN A 178 -20.03 9.04 5.67
C ASN A 178 -19.98 10.56 5.79
#